data_63ae714aa01ba3b1c740e8b9d6396f3a
#
_entry.id   63ae714aa01ba3b1c740e8b9d6396f3a
#
_cell.length_a   1.000
_cell.length_b   1.000
_cell.length_c   1.000
_cell.angle_alpha   90.00
_cell.angle_beta   90.00
_cell.angle_gamma   90.00
#
_symmetry.space_group_name_H-M   'P 1'
#
loop_
_entity.id
_entity.type
_entity.pdbx_description
1 polymer ?
#
loop_
_entity_poly.entity_id
_entity_poly.type
_entity_poly.pdbx_seq_one_letter_code
_entity_poly.pdbx_strand_id
1 'polypeptide(L)'
;WVRREDREGSPRGVAVAGATAGEGWSVNAYQNFVNSKLQVESSGGFVPVTLPDFLFDFQKYLLDWAIRKGRAAILADCGLGKTPMQLVFADNVVRHTNKPALILTPLAVSSQTVREGEKFGIEARKTSGDVFVGVNVTNYEKLHHFNPNDFAAVVCDESSILKSFEGTTRQAITEFMRVVPYRLLCTATAAPSSSSSAATWTR
;
A
#
# COMPACT_ATOMS: atom_id res chain seq x y z
N TRP A 1 34.71 -59.86 -13.24
CA TRP A 1 33.95 -59.63 -14.47
C TRP A 1 32.64 -58.94 -14.16
N VAL A 2 32.42 -57.82 -14.87
CA VAL A 2 31.22 -57.05 -15.16
C VAL A 2 31.21 -55.63 -14.56
N ARG A 3 31.24 -54.75 -15.49
CA ARG A 3 31.24 -53.29 -15.60
C ARG A 3 30.45 -52.53 -14.53
N ARG A 4 31.08 -51.42 -14.12
CA ARG A 4 30.47 -50.19 -13.57
C ARG A 4 29.73 -49.49 -14.71
N GLU A 5 28.50 -49.09 -14.48
CA GLU A 5 27.83 -48.07 -15.25
C GLU A 5 27.69 -46.78 -14.42
N ASP A 6 27.96 -45.73 -15.14
CA ASP A 6 28.16 -44.36 -14.63
C ASP A 6 26.89 -43.74 -14.11
N ARG A 7 26.98 -43.16 -12.92
CA ARG A 7 25.99 -42.17 -12.43
C ARG A 7 26.49 -40.79 -12.82
N GLU A 8 25.90 -40.20 -13.84
CA GLU A 8 26.06 -38.81 -14.16
C GLU A 8 25.45 -37.94 -13.06
N GLY A 9 26.31 -37.24 -12.35
CA GLY A 9 25.97 -36.19 -11.41
C GLY A 9 25.66 -34.90 -12.18
N SER A 10 24.46 -34.39 -12.00
CA SER A 10 24.06 -33.06 -12.46
C SER A 10 24.89 -31.98 -11.75
N PRO A 11 25.54 -31.06 -12.47
CA PRO A 11 26.28 -29.99 -11.84
C PRO A 11 25.34 -28.86 -11.40
N ARG A 12 25.30 -28.60 -10.10
CA ARG A 12 24.79 -27.35 -9.56
C ARG A 12 25.81 -26.25 -9.84
N GLY A 13 25.68 -25.62 -11.00
CA GLY A 13 26.45 -24.45 -11.34
C GLY A 13 25.71 -23.18 -11.00
N VAL A 14 25.98 -22.60 -9.84
CA VAL A 14 25.68 -21.20 -9.58
C VAL A 14 26.80 -20.41 -10.21
N ALA A 15 26.59 -19.92 -11.44
CA ALA A 15 27.49 -18.97 -12.05
C ALA A 15 27.25 -17.58 -11.47
N VAL A 16 28.12 -17.17 -10.55
CA VAL A 16 28.26 -15.76 -10.17
C VAL A 16 29.08 -15.12 -11.26
N ALA A 17 28.42 -14.47 -12.22
CA ALA A 17 29.09 -13.64 -13.20
C ALA A 17 29.65 -12.40 -12.51
N GLY A 18 30.98 -12.34 -12.36
CA GLY A 18 31.68 -11.14 -11.94
C GLY A 18 31.51 -10.04 -12.97
N ALA A 19 30.85 -8.95 -12.60
CA ALA A 19 30.72 -7.75 -13.41
C ALA A 19 32.06 -7.02 -13.42
N THR A 20 32.76 -7.04 -14.54
CA THR A 20 33.86 -6.12 -14.83
C THR A 20 33.29 -4.73 -15.12
N ALA A 21 33.82 -3.72 -14.46
CA ALA A 21 33.46 -2.32 -14.69
C ALA A 21 33.79 -1.93 -16.15
N GLY A 22 32.76 -1.68 -16.99
CA GLY A 22 32.96 -1.18 -18.33
C GLY A 22 31.88 -1.42 -19.37
N GLU A 23 30.88 -2.25 -19.10
CA GLU A 23 29.79 -2.46 -20.05
C GLU A 23 28.51 -1.75 -19.60
N GLY A 24 28.14 -0.70 -20.34
CA GLY A 24 26.87 -0.01 -20.15
C GLY A 24 25.71 -1.00 -20.26
N TRP A 25 24.80 -0.95 -19.30
CA TRP A 25 23.59 -1.75 -19.30
C TRP A 25 22.87 -1.56 -20.64
N SER A 26 22.69 -2.63 -21.39
CA SER A 26 21.89 -2.54 -22.61
C SER A 26 20.46 -2.14 -22.21
N VAL A 27 19.82 -1.28 -22.98
CA VAL A 27 18.44 -0.83 -22.77
C VAL A 27 17.51 -2.03 -22.54
N ASN A 28 17.77 -3.15 -23.22
CA ASN A 28 17.03 -4.40 -23.06
C ASN A 28 17.24 -5.07 -21.70
N ALA A 29 18.46 -5.04 -21.14
CA ALA A 29 18.74 -5.61 -19.82
C ALA A 29 18.06 -4.81 -18.71
N TYR A 30 18.06 -3.49 -18.82
CA TYR A 30 17.32 -2.62 -17.87
C TYR A 30 15.80 -2.82 -17.99
N GLN A 31 15.26 -2.87 -19.21
CA GLN A 31 13.84 -3.13 -19.42
C GLN A 31 13.41 -4.52 -18.92
N ASN A 32 14.20 -5.55 -19.15
CA ASN A 32 13.95 -6.89 -18.61
C ASN A 32 14.00 -6.90 -17.10
N PHE A 33 14.95 -6.18 -16.47
CA PHE A 33 14.99 -6.03 -15.02
C PHE A 33 13.76 -5.31 -14.49
N VAL A 34 13.35 -4.20 -15.09
CA VAL A 34 12.13 -3.46 -14.71
C VAL A 34 10.89 -4.34 -14.90
N ASN A 35 10.77 -5.03 -16.04
CA ASN A 35 9.65 -5.93 -16.32
C ASN A 35 9.61 -7.11 -15.35
N SER A 36 10.75 -7.70 -14.96
CA SER A 36 10.79 -8.75 -13.95
C SER A 36 10.33 -8.28 -12.58
N LYS A 37 10.62 -7.03 -12.24
CA LYS A 37 10.11 -6.41 -11.00
C LYS A 37 8.62 -6.09 -11.08
N LEU A 38 8.11 -5.73 -12.25
CA LEU A 38 6.68 -5.45 -12.47
C LEU A 38 5.83 -6.73 -12.55
N GLN A 39 6.39 -7.85 -13.00
CA GLN A 39 5.67 -9.12 -13.15
C GLN A 39 5.50 -9.92 -11.85
N VAL A 40 6.22 -9.59 -10.78
CA VAL A 40 6.23 -10.39 -9.52
C VAL A 40 4.99 -10.17 -8.66
N GLU A 41 4.07 -9.27 -9.04
CA GLU A 41 2.93 -8.99 -8.17
C GLU A 41 1.60 -9.32 -8.84
N SER A 42 0.97 -10.38 -8.35
CA SER A 42 -0.48 -10.58 -8.55
C SER A 42 -1.20 -9.30 -8.12
N SER A 43 -1.93 -8.69 -9.03
CA SER A 43 -2.82 -7.57 -8.72
C SER A 43 -3.93 -8.11 -7.81
N GLY A 44 -3.81 -7.88 -6.50
CA GLY A 44 -4.85 -8.23 -5.52
C GLY A 44 -5.98 -7.21 -5.47
N GLY A 45 -5.98 -6.24 -6.39
CA GLY A 45 -6.95 -5.17 -6.47
C GLY A 45 -7.98 -5.34 -7.60
N PHE A 46 -8.55 -4.24 -8.03
CA PHE A 46 -9.61 -4.20 -9.05
C PHE A 46 -9.45 -2.97 -9.95
N VAL A 47 -10.20 -2.93 -11.05
CA VAL A 47 -10.27 -1.75 -11.93
C VAL A 47 -11.00 -0.63 -11.18
N PRO A 48 -10.47 0.60 -11.10
CA PRO A 48 -11.15 1.71 -10.43
C PRO A 48 -12.60 1.87 -10.88
N VAL A 49 -13.50 2.02 -9.93
CA VAL A 49 -14.93 2.30 -10.21
C VAL A 49 -15.09 3.74 -10.70
N THR A 50 -14.33 4.66 -10.10
CA THR A 50 -14.33 6.07 -10.48
C THR A 50 -12.98 6.73 -10.19
N LEU A 51 -12.56 7.62 -11.10
CA LEU A 51 -11.44 8.53 -10.91
C LEU A 51 -11.95 9.95 -11.22
N PRO A 52 -12.37 10.72 -10.20
CA PRO A 52 -13.02 12.01 -10.39
C PRO A 52 -12.15 13.05 -11.12
N ASP A 53 -12.80 13.99 -11.82
CA ASP A 53 -12.11 15.00 -12.63
C ASP A 53 -11.38 16.08 -11.81
N PHE A 54 -11.71 16.23 -10.53
CA PHE A 54 -10.97 17.15 -9.66
C PHE A 54 -9.53 16.69 -9.34
N LEU A 55 -9.19 15.43 -9.65
CA LEU A 55 -7.85 14.90 -9.48
C LEU A 55 -6.96 15.34 -10.65
N PHE A 56 -5.73 15.71 -10.33
CA PHE A 56 -4.69 15.91 -11.35
C PHE A 56 -4.32 14.59 -12.03
N ASP A 57 -3.81 14.65 -13.25
CA ASP A 57 -3.46 13.45 -14.04
C ASP A 57 -2.50 12.51 -13.31
N PHE A 58 -1.48 13.05 -12.63
CA PHE A 58 -0.55 12.23 -11.85
C PHE A 58 -1.23 11.52 -10.67
N GLN A 59 -2.24 12.16 -10.03
CA GLN A 59 -3.01 11.55 -8.95
C GLN A 59 -3.91 10.43 -9.48
N LYS A 60 -4.56 10.66 -10.64
CA LYS A 60 -5.35 9.62 -11.33
C LYS A 60 -4.48 8.41 -11.67
N TYR A 61 -3.25 8.63 -12.18
CA TYR A 61 -2.31 7.57 -12.50
C TYR A 61 -1.89 6.77 -11.25
N LEU A 62 -1.51 7.46 -10.17
CA LEU A 62 -1.13 6.82 -8.90
C LEU A 62 -2.29 6.03 -8.28
N LEU A 63 -3.51 6.56 -8.36
CA LEU A 63 -4.70 5.89 -7.82
C LEU A 63 -5.10 4.69 -8.65
N ASP A 64 -5.09 4.77 -9.98
CA ASP A 64 -5.34 3.62 -10.86
C ASP A 64 -4.38 2.49 -10.53
N TRP A 65 -3.10 2.80 -10.41
CA TRP A 65 -2.09 1.83 -10.01
C TRP A 65 -2.34 1.26 -8.61
N ALA A 66 -2.60 2.11 -7.61
CA ALA A 66 -2.78 1.68 -6.22
C ALA A 66 -4.03 0.81 -6.04
N ILE A 67 -5.14 1.14 -6.70
CA ILE A 67 -6.40 0.37 -6.65
C ILE A 67 -6.23 -0.99 -7.33
N ARG A 68 -5.55 -1.04 -8.48
CA ARG A 68 -5.24 -2.32 -9.17
C ARG A 68 -4.30 -3.21 -8.37
N LYS A 69 -3.38 -2.64 -7.61
CA LYS A 69 -2.52 -3.38 -6.68
C LYS A 69 -3.29 -3.86 -5.45
N GLY A 70 -4.27 -3.12 -4.98
CA GLY A 70 -5.02 -3.38 -3.76
C GLY A 70 -4.22 -3.15 -2.48
N ARG A 71 -2.89 -3.18 -2.56
CA ARG A 71 -1.96 -2.94 -1.45
C ARG A 71 -0.82 -2.09 -1.96
N ALA A 72 -0.79 -0.82 -1.55
CA ALA A 72 0.12 0.17 -2.09
C ALA A 72 0.64 1.15 -1.04
N ALA A 73 1.75 1.80 -1.36
CA ALA A 73 2.26 2.94 -0.63
C ALA A 73 2.46 4.11 -1.60
N ILE A 74 1.90 5.27 -1.28
CA ILE A 74 2.10 6.52 -2.01
C ILE A 74 3.01 7.42 -1.20
N LEU A 75 4.19 7.66 -1.74
CA LEU A 75 5.19 8.57 -1.19
C LEU A 75 5.06 9.89 -1.96
N ALA A 76 4.42 10.88 -1.37
CA ALA A 76 4.15 12.16 -2.00
C ALA A 76 4.40 13.29 -1.00
N ASP A 77 5.10 14.33 -1.42
CA ASP A 77 5.42 15.47 -0.58
C ASP A 77 4.17 16.22 -0.07
N CYS A 78 4.38 17.10 0.90
CA CYS A 78 3.33 17.99 1.40
C CYS A 78 2.76 18.84 0.25
N GLY A 79 1.44 19.02 0.23
CA GLY A 79 0.77 19.80 -0.82
C GLY A 79 0.43 19.03 -2.11
N LEU A 80 0.91 17.82 -2.31
CA LEU A 80 0.59 17.03 -3.51
C LEU A 80 -0.80 16.35 -3.46
N GLY A 81 -1.65 16.72 -2.51
CA GLY A 81 -3.04 16.27 -2.46
C GLY A 81 -3.17 14.80 -2.04
N LYS A 82 -2.47 14.39 -0.97
CA LYS A 82 -2.62 13.02 -0.40
C LYS A 82 -4.05 12.75 0.07
N THR A 83 -4.68 13.71 0.75
CA THR A 83 -6.03 13.53 1.31
C THR A 83 -7.09 13.20 0.25
N PRO A 84 -7.23 13.93 -0.88
CA PRO A 84 -8.14 13.52 -1.94
C PRO A 84 -7.81 12.12 -2.51
N MET A 85 -6.54 11.76 -2.65
CA MET A 85 -6.17 10.41 -3.09
C MET A 85 -6.60 9.33 -2.09
N GLN A 86 -6.44 9.56 -0.80
CA GLN A 86 -6.88 8.64 0.26
C GLN A 86 -8.39 8.43 0.26
N LEU A 87 -9.14 9.54 0.15
CA LEU A 87 -10.60 9.53 0.10
C LEU A 87 -11.11 8.78 -1.14
N VAL A 88 -10.54 9.06 -2.33
CA VAL A 88 -10.93 8.39 -3.57
C VAL A 88 -10.56 6.90 -3.55
N PHE A 89 -9.40 6.52 -2.98
CA PHE A 89 -9.06 5.11 -2.80
C PHE A 89 -10.08 4.41 -1.91
N ALA A 90 -10.39 4.97 -0.76
CA ALA A 90 -11.34 4.41 0.19
C ALA A 90 -12.76 4.30 -0.43
N ASP A 91 -13.25 5.35 -1.11
CA ASP A 91 -14.54 5.37 -1.79
C ASP A 91 -14.64 4.31 -2.91
N ASN A 92 -13.58 4.14 -3.70
CA ASN A 92 -13.53 3.07 -4.71
C ASN A 92 -13.68 1.68 -4.09
N VAL A 93 -13.02 1.41 -2.96
CA VAL A 93 -13.14 0.13 -2.27
C VAL A 93 -14.55 -0.05 -1.70
N VAL A 94 -15.13 0.99 -1.09
CA VAL A 94 -16.52 0.94 -0.59
C VAL A 94 -17.48 0.62 -1.73
N ARG A 95 -17.38 1.32 -2.86
CA ARG A 95 -18.24 1.09 -4.04
C ARG A 95 -18.05 -0.31 -4.64
N HIS A 96 -16.83 -0.81 -4.67
CA HIS A 96 -16.54 -2.14 -5.23
C HIS A 96 -17.02 -3.28 -4.34
N THR A 97 -16.87 -3.15 -3.02
CA THR A 97 -17.09 -4.25 -2.07
C THR A 97 -18.41 -4.15 -1.31
N ASN A 98 -19.05 -2.99 -1.31
CA ASN A 98 -20.18 -2.62 -0.44
C ASN A 98 -19.89 -2.84 1.05
N LYS A 99 -18.63 -2.65 1.45
CA LYS A 99 -18.15 -2.77 2.84
C LYS A 99 -17.46 -1.48 3.28
N PRO A 100 -17.41 -1.20 4.60
CA PRO A 100 -16.72 -0.02 5.13
C PRO A 100 -15.25 0.06 4.75
N ALA A 101 -14.76 1.29 4.61
CA ALA A 101 -13.33 1.61 4.60
C ALA A 101 -12.97 2.47 5.82
N LEU A 102 -11.76 2.31 6.34
CA LEU A 102 -11.23 3.05 7.49
C LEU A 102 -10.03 3.90 7.08
N ILE A 103 -10.06 5.19 7.37
CA ILE A 103 -8.91 6.08 7.23
C ILE A 103 -8.38 6.40 8.62
N LEU A 104 -7.13 6.04 8.88
CA LEU A 104 -6.40 6.34 10.10
C LEU A 104 -5.58 7.61 9.89
N THR A 105 -5.85 8.63 10.70
CA THR A 105 -5.17 9.93 10.62
C THR A 105 -4.54 10.30 11.96
N PRO A 106 -3.57 11.22 12.00
CA PRO A 106 -3.21 11.92 13.22
C PRO A 106 -4.43 12.63 13.81
N LEU A 107 -4.50 12.74 15.15
CA LEU A 107 -5.65 13.29 15.87
C LEU A 107 -6.10 14.67 15.33
N ALA A 108 -5.14 15.54 15.04
CA ALA A 108 -5.40 16.90 14.57
C ALA A 108 -6.02 16.97 13.17
N VAL A 109 -5.84 15.94 12.33
CA VAL A 109 -6.19 15.97 10.91
C VAL A 109 -7.56 15.34 10.62
N SER A 110 -8.06 14.50 11.50
CA SER A 110 -9.30 13.71 11.27
C SER A 110 -10.51 14.56 10.86
N SER A 111 -10.72 15.71 11.50
CA SER A 111 -11.84 16.61 11.15
C SER A 111 -11.63 17.35 9.82
N GLN A 112 -10.39 17.59 9.44
CA GLN A 112 -10.05 18.18 8.14
C GLN A 112 -10.32 17.16 7.02
N THR A 113 -9.93 15.90 7.21
CA THR A 113 -10.19 14.82 6.24
C THR A 113 -11.67 14.67 5.94
N VAL A 114 -12.53 14.76 6.96
CA VAL A 114 -13.99 14.72 6.76
C VAL A 114 -14.48 15.91 5.94
N ARG A 115 -14.06 17.13 6.28
CA ARG A 115 -14.43 18.34 5.50
C ARG A 115 -13.94 18.28 4.06
N GLU A 116 -12.77 17.71 3.81
CA GLU A 116 -12.30 17.51 2.45
C GLU A 116 -13.15 16.47 1.72
N GLY A 117 -13.60 15.42 2.40
CA GLY A 117 -14.57 14.47 1.87
C GLY A 117 -15.85 15.17 1.35
N GLU A 118 -16.44 16.01 2.19
CA GLU A 118 -17.63 16.81 1.81
C GLU A 118 -17.35 17.69 0.58
N LYS A 119 -16.20 18.39 0.55
CA LYS A 119 -15.78 19.22 -0.58
C LYS A 119 -15.67 18.45 -1.89
N PHE A 120 -15.23 17.20 -1.83
CA PHE A 120 -15.05 16.34 -2.99
C PHE A 120 -16.25 15.43 -3.30
N GLY A 121 -17.36 15.58 -2.56
CA GLY A 121 -18.57 14.78 -2.75
C GLY A 121 -18.40 13.31 -2.33
N ILE A 122 -17.46 13.03 -1.43
CA ILE A 122 -17.22 11.72 -0.84
C ILE A 122 -17.73 11.72 0.60
N GLU A 123 -18.74 10.88 0.89
CA GLU A 123 -19.27 10.77 2.24
C GLU A 123 -18.26 10.12 3.17
N ALA A 124 -17.66 10.93 4.03
CA ALA A 124 -16.73 10.50 5.07
C ALA A 124 -17.23 10.92 6.44
N ARG A 125 -17.17 10.02 7.42
CA ARG A 125 -17.65 10.31 8.79
C ARG A 125 -16.57 10.03 9.82
N LYS A 126 -16.43 10.96 10.78
CA LYS A 126 -15.58 10.72 11.95
C LYS A 126 -16.26 9.74 12.88
N THR A 127 -15.55 8.66 13.24
CA THR A 127 -16.09 7.59 14.09
C THR A 127 -15.16 7.30 15.27
N SER A 128 -15.73 6.70 16.33
CA SER A 128 -14.98 6.35 17.55
C SER A 128 -15.30 4.92 18.04
N GLY A 129 -15.87 4.10 17.16
CA GLY A 129 -16.30 2.72 17.43
C GLY A 129 -17.50 2.32 16.58
N ASP A 130 -18.38 3.27 16.25
CA ASP A 130 -19.51 3.02 15.34
C ASP A 130 -19.00 2.94 13.90
N VAL A 131 -19.38 1.87 13.20
CA VAL A 131 -18.98 1.62 11.80
C VAL A 131 -20.20 1.78 10.91
N PHE A 132 -20.09 2.59 9.85
CA PHE A 132 -21.12 2.67 8.81
C PHE A 132 -20.55 2.21 7.45
N VAL A 133 -21.43 1.79 6.55
CA VAL A 133 -21.05 1.42 5.18
C VAL A 133 -20.70 2.68 4.40
N GLY A 134 -19.41 3.01 4.33
CA GLY A 134 -18.85 4.22 3.76
C GLY A 134 -17.44 4.44 4.24
N VAL A 135 -16.93 5.66 4.09
CA VAL A 135 -15.58 6.03 4.52
C VAL A 135 -15.59 6.51 5.98
N ASN A 136 -15.07 5.68 6.86
CA ASN A 136 -14.92 5.97 8.29
C ASN A 136 -13.55 6.62 8.53
N VAL A 137 -13.50 7.70 9.30
CA VAL A 137 -12.27 8.41 9.65
C VAL A 137 -12.07 8.37 11.16
N THR A 138 -10.90 7.93 11.59
CA THR A 138 -10.55 7.89 13.02
C THR A 138 -9.07 8.20 13.23
N ASN A 139 -8.63 8.34 14.48
CA ASN A 139 -7.22 8.49 14.79
C ASN A 139 -6.59 7.15 15.21
N TYR A 140 -5.26 7.10 15.17
CA TYR A 140 -4.51 5.88 15.49
C TYR A 140 -4.77 5.35 16.89
N GLU A 141 -4.96 6.25 17.88
CA GLU A 141 -5.17 5.88 19.29
C GLU A 141 -6.51 5.15 19.52
N LYS A 142 -7.49 5.40 18.66
CA LYS A 142 -8.83 4.79 18.75
C LYS A 142 -8.95 3.48 17.97
N LEU A 143 -7.90 3.01 17.31
CA LEU A 143 -7.95 1.80 16.48
C LEU A 143 -8.45 0.58 17.27
N HIS A 144 -8.16 0.50 18.57
CA HIS A 144 -8.58 -0.61 19.43
C HIS A 144 -10.10 -0.75 19.62
N HIS A 145 -10.90 0.25 19.21
CA HIS A 145 -12.36 0.18 19.21
C HIS A 145 -12.96 -0.51 17.98
N PHE A 146 -12.12 -0.87 16.99
CA PHE A 146 -12.57 -1.40 15.72
C PHE A 146 -12.10 -2.82 15.48
N ASN A 147 -12.98 -3.64 14.85
CA ASN A 147 -12.63 -4.97 14.42
C ASN A 147 -12.15 -4.90 12.94
N PRO A 148 -10.95 -5.40 12.60
CA PRO A 148 -10.45 -5.34 11.24
C PRO A 148 -11.31 -6.12 10.22
N ASN A 149 -12.08 -7.12 10.65
CA ASN A 149 -12.96 -7.90 9.78
C ASN A 149 -14.18 -7.10 9.27
N ASP A 150 -14.51 -5.99 9.92
CA ASP A 150 -15.62 -5.13 9.50
C ASP A 150 -15.26 -4.28 8.27
N PHE A 151 -13.97 -4.16 7.95
CA PHE A 151 -13.47 -3.26 6.91
C PHE A 151 -12.95 -4.01 5.69
N ALA A 152 -13.26 -3.49 4.50
CA ALA A 152 -12.62 -3.91 3.27
C ALA A 152 -11.31 -3.17 3.00
N ALA A 153 -11.20 -1.92 3.43
CA ALA A 153 -10.00 -1.12 3.24
C ALA A 153 -9.52 -0.44 4.52
N VAL A 154 -8.21 -0.29 4.63
CA VAL A 154 -7.57 0.60 5.60
C VAL A 154 -6.56 1.51 4.89
N VAL A 155 -6.67 2.80 5.17
CA VAL A 155 -5.76 3.84 4.68
C VAL A 155 -5.05 4.46 5.87
N CYS A 156 -3.72 4.53 5.83
CA CYS A 156 -2.92 5.20 6.85
C CYS A 156 -2.40 6.53 6.30
N ASP A 157 -2.93 7.63 6.83
CA ASP A 157 -2.39 8.96 6.58
C ASP A 157 -1.17 9.20 7.46
N GLU A 158 -0.13 9.80 6.87
CA GLU A 158 1.16 10.02 7.53
C GLU A 158 1.72 8.75 8.20
N SER A 159 1.87 7.68 7.41
CA SER A 159 2.33 6.38 7.89
C SER A 159 3.72 6.43 8.55
N SER A 160 4.49 7.51 8.38
CA SER A 160 5.75 7.75 9.09
C SER A 160 5.57 7.82 10.61
N ILE A 161 4.39 8.23 11.09
CA ILE A 161 4.05 8.27 12.52
C ILE A 161 4.15 6.88 13.18
N LEU A 162 3.99 5.80 12.39
CA LEU A 162 4.15 4.44 12.88
C LEU A 162 5.56 4.14 13.43
N LYS A 163 6.55 4.97 13.09
CA LYS A 163 7.90 4.88 13.63
C LYS A 163 7.99 5.40 15.07
N SER A 164 7.13 6.34 15.44
CA SER A 164 7.10 6.96 16.78
C SER A 164 6.27 6.17 17.79
N PHE A 165 5.43 5.25 17.34
CA PHE A 165 4.68 4.38 18.25
C PHE A 165 5.60 3.32 18.86
N GLU A 166 5.48 3.12 20.18
CA GLU A 166 6.15 2.05 20.90
C GLU A 166 5.61 0.66 20.48
N GLY A 167 6.39 -0.37 20.72
CA GLY A 167 6.25 -1.72 20.15
C GLY A 167 4.83 -2.28 20.10
N THR A 168 4.03 -2.16 21.16
CA THR A 168 2.67 -2.74 21.25
C THR A 168 1.67 -2.05 20.34
N THR A 169 1.66 -0.72 20.27
CA THR A 169 0.73 0.03 19.41
C THR A 169 1.07 -0.17 17.93
N ARG A 170 2.36 -0.16 17.59
CA ARG A 170 2.81 -0.45 16.22
C ARG A 170 2.42 -1.86 15.81
N GLN A 171 2.55 -2.83 16.70
CA GLN A 171 2.18 -4.21 16.43
C GLN A 171 0.67 -4.33 16.17
N ALA A 172 -0.16 -3.72 17.03
CA ALA A 172 -1.62 -3.73 16.86
C ALA A 172 -2.06 -3.14 15.52
N ILE A 173 -1.48 -1.99 15.09
CA ILE A 173 -1.75 -1.38 13.79
C ILE A 173 -1.33 -2.32 12.65
N THR A 174 -0.16 -2.94 12.77
CA THR A 174 0.35 -3.88 11.77
C THR A 174 -0.56 -5.10 11.62
N GLU A 175 -1.00 -5.68 12.74
CA GLU A 175 -1.89 -6.84 12.76
C GLU A 175 -3.26 -6.47 12.19
N PHE A 176 -3.82 -5.31 12.56
CA PHE A 176 -5.05 -4.80 11.98
C PHE A 176 -4.95 -4.70 10.46
N MET A 177 -3.88 -4.09 9.96
CA MET A 177 -3.66 -3.94 8.54
C MET A 177 -3.48 -5.26 7.80
N ARG A 178 -2.91 -6.29 8.45
CA ARG A 178 -2.72 -7.62 7.81
C ARG A 178 -4.04 -8.32 7.51
N VAL A 179 -5.04 -8.12 8.32
CA VAL A 179 -6.37 -8.73 8.16
C VAL A 179 -7.14 -8.06 7.03
N VAL A 180 -7.05 -6.73 6.91
CA VAL A 180 -7.84 -5.97 5.93
C VAL A 180 -7.31 -6.20 4.51
N PRO A 181 -8.17 -6.53 3.52
CA PRO A 181 -7.74 -6.89 2.16
C PRO A 181 -7.05 -5.76 1.41
N TYR A 182 -7.66 -4.57 1.40
CA TYR A 182 -7.15 -3.40 0.66
C TYR A 182 -6.44 -2.43 1.59
N ARG A 183 -5.24 -2.00 1.22
CA ARG A 183 -4.38 -1.16 2.07
C ARG A 183 -3.71 -0.07 1.30
N LEU A 184 -3.76 1.15 1.84
CA LEU A 184 -3.01 2.28 1.30
C LEU A 184 -2.22 2.96 2.43
N LEU A 185 -0.93 3.11 2.23
CA LEU A 185 -0.07 3.90 3.09
C LEU A 185 0.26 5.21 2.38
N CYS A 186 0.11 6.33 3.08
CA CYS A 186 0.51 7.64 2.57
C CYS A 186 1.49 8.30 3.53
N THR A 187 2.55 8.90 2.98
CA THR A 187 3.52 9.69 3.76
C THR A 187 4.28 10.66 2.86
N ALA A 188 4.72 11.77 3.43
CA ALA A 188 5.64 12.70 2.77
C ALA A 188 7.10 12.24 2.88
N THR A 189 7.44 11.48 3.92
CA THR A 189 8.82 11.06 4.16
C THR A 189 9.02 9.60 3.82
N ALA A 190 9.89 9.32 2.84
CA ALA A 190 10.39 7.96 2.62
C ALA A 190 11.06 7.45 3.90
N ALA A 191 10.82 6.18 4.26
CA ALA A 191 11.56 5.56 5.34
C ALA A 191 13.06 5.60 5.00
N PRO A 192 13.96 6.01 5.92
CA PRO A 192 15.37 5.79 5.70
C PRO A 192 15.56 4.28 5.45
N SER A 193 16.38 3.94 4.47
CA SER A 193 16.66 2.58 4.02
C SER A 193 17.46 1.79 5.09
N SER A 194 16.84 1.50 6.21
CA SER A 194 17.29 0.42 7.08
C SER A 194 16.56 -0.84 6.59
N SER A 195 17.32 -1.76 6.08
CA SER A 195 16.97 -2.91 5.24
C SER A 195 16.02 -3.97 5.84
N SER A 196 15.26 -3.67 6.88
CA SER A 196 14.41 -4.69 7.53
C SER A 196 12.92 -4.36 7.64
N SER A 197 12.48 -3.11 7.46
CA SER A 197 11.08 -2.75 7.73
C SER A 197 10.18 -2.59 6.50
N ALA A 198 10.74 -2.34 5.33
CA ALA A 198 9.96 -2.20 4.10
C ALA A 198 9.38 -3.54 3.58
N ALA A 199 10.10 -4.65 3.83
CA ALA A 199 9.69 -5.98 3.37
C ALA A 199 8.47 -6.55 4.13
N THR A 200 8.11 -5.97 5.28
CA THR A 200 7.03 -6.50 6.15
C THR A 200 5.64 -6.03 5.71
N TRP A 201 5.54 -4.99 4.88
CA TRP A 201 4.26 -4.38 4.50
C TRP A 201 3.67 -4.92 3.20
N THR A 202 4.48 -5.60 2.38
CA THR A 202 4.11 -6.11 1.03
C THR A 202 3.86 -7.62 0.97
N ARG A 203 4.01 -8.34 2.10
CA ARG A 203 3.70 -9.78 2.16
C ARG A 203 2.37 -10.07 2.82
#